data_bf563b26409bdeaf15c0028e4fcc4607
#
_entry.id   bf563b26409bdeaf15c0028e4fcc4607
#
_cell.length_a   1.000
_cell.length_b   1.000
_cell.length_c   1.000
_cell.angle_alpha   90.00
_cell.angle_beta   90.00
_cell.angle_gamma   90.00
#
_symmetry.space_group_name_H-M   'P 1'
#
loop_
_entity.id
_entity.type
_entity.pdbx_description
1 polymer ?
#
loop_
_entity_poly.entity_id
_entity_poly.type
_entity_poly.pdbx_seq_one_letter_code
_entity_poly.pdbx_strand_id
1 'polypeptide(L)'
;MVRVWTSPLVQGLALARRRYYAHARYLIPRVHDVHVHHRIFSTSSDHRPPQLHSEPNPFALEKHTWAEKHAPKWMVPYIQLSRINRPAGTYMLLWPCFWSTALAAPVGALPDPTLLALFATGSLIMRSAGCTINDMWDKDFDKQVERTNQRPLASGALTYRQAWTFLGVQLSAGLAVLLQLNPYSIGLGATSLGFVVAYPYMKRITYWPQAMLGLTFNYGALVGWAAVHGSCAWSVVLPLYAAGVSWTLVYDTLYAHQVRTSSTTSTPTKPA
;
A
#
# COMPACT_ATOMS: atom_id res chain seq x y z
N MET A 1 -32.77 -6.72 -30.05
CA MET A 1 -32.31 -5.32 -29.87
C MET A 1 -32.43 -4.98 -28.39
N VAL A 2 -31.36 -5.05 -27.65
CA VAL A 2 -31.34 -4.66 -26.23
C VAL A 2 -30.62 -3.31 -26.12
N ARG A 3 -31.38 -2.24 -25.83
CA ARG A 3 -30.82 -0.91 -25.54
C ARG A 3 -30.21 -0.93 -24.15
N VAL A 4 -28.88 -0.88 -24.09
CA VAL A 4 -28.16 -0.66 -22.84
C VAL A 4 -28.32 0.80 -22.45
N TRP A 5 -29.08 1.06 -21.40
CA TRP A 5 -29.17 2.38 -20.76
C TRP A 5 -27.88 2.60 -19.95
N THR A 6 -26.96 3.39 -20.51
CA THR A 6 -25.81 3.90 -19.76
C THR A 6 -26.26 5.13 -18.98
N SER A 7 -26.29 5.04 -17.67
CA SER A 7 -26.69 6.15 -16.80
C SER A 7 -25.73 7.34 -16.94
N PRO A 8 -26.20 8.59 -16.78
CA PRO A 8 -25.38 9.82 -16.86
C PRO A 8 -24.17 9.80 -15.90
N LEU A 9 -24.28 9.07 -14.77
CA LEU A 9 -23.20 8.85 -13.80
C LEU A 9 -22.01 8.09 -14.40
N VAL A 10 -22.25 7.09 -15.24
CA VAL A 10 -21.19 6.29 -15.88
C VAL A 10 -20.48 7.11 -16.95
N GLN A 11 -21.20 7.97 -17.67
CA GLN A 11 -20.60 8.88 -18.66
C GLN A 11 -19.81 10.01 -17.99
N GLY A 12 -20.27 10.54 -16.86
CA GLY A 12 -19.55 11.53 -16.07
C GLY A 12 -18.23 10.99 -15.51
N LEU A 13 -18.21 9.74 -15.03
CA LEU A 13 -17.01 9.07 -14.55
C LEU A 13 -15.98 8.79 -15.66
N ALA A 14 -16.46 8.47 -16.87
CA ALA A 14 -15.59 8.25 -18.03
C ALA A 14 -14.93 9.56 -18.52
N LEU A 15 -15.66 10.68 -18.46
CA LEU A 15 -15.15 12.02 -18.81
C LEU A 15 -14.18 12.56 -17.75
N ALA A 16 -14.47 12.36 -16.47
CA ALA A 16 -13.54 12.69 -15.37
C ALA A 16 -12.23 11.90 -15.49
N ARG A 17 -12.30 10.63 -15.89
CA ARG A 17 -11.14 9.77 -16.15
C ARG A 17 -10.28 10.27 -17.30
N ARG A 18 -10.88 10.71 -18.43
CA ARG A 18 -10.14 11.30 -19.57
C ARG A 18 -9.47 12.61 -19.18
N ARG A 19 -10.13 13.48 -18.42
CA ARG A 19 -9.54 14.74 -17.92
C ARG A 19 -8.38 14.51 -16.96
N TYR A 20 -8.45 13.50 -16.09
CA TYR A 20 -7.35 13.14 -15.18
C TYR A 20 -6.07 12.79 -15.93
N TYR A 21 -6.15 11.94 -16.96
CA TYR A 21 -4.97 11.58 -17.76
C TYR A 21 -4.50 12.68 -18.71
N ALA A 22 -5.37 13.58 -19.15
CA ALA A 22 -4.99 14.74 -19.98
C ALA A 22 -4.25 15.79 -19.13
N HIS A 23 -4.73 16.10 -17.92
CA HIS A 23 -4.08 17.09 -17.04
C HIS A 23 -2.74 16.60 -16.47
N ALA A 24 -2.57 15.32 -16.25
CA ALA A 24 -1.30 14.75 -15.82
C ALA A 24 -0.17 14.95 -16.87
N ARG A 25 -0.51 15.18 -18.14
CA ARG A 25 0.46 15.49 -19.21
C ARG A 25 0.92 16.96 -19.22
N TYR A 26 0.16 17.89 -18.63
CA TYR A 26 0.45 19.34 -18.71
C TYR A 26 1.21 19.90 -17.50
N LEU A 27 1.44 19.11 -16.46
CA LEU A 27 2.17 19.51 -15.25
C LEU A 27 3.66 19.16 -15.26
N ILE A 28 4.26 18.92 -16.44
CA ILE A 28 5.71 18.70 -16.57
C ILE A 28 6.34 20.02 -16.96
N PRO A 29 7.08 20.71 -16.08
CA PRO A 29 7.96 21.79 -16.51
C PRO A 29 9.02 21.22 -17.44
N ARG A 30 9.16 21.78 -18.65
CA ARG A 30 10.29 21.51 -19.53
C ARG A 30 11.56 21.95 -18.81
N VAL A 31 12.43 21.03 -18.49
CA VAL A 31 13.78 21.33 -18.06
C VAL A 31 14.52 21.83 -19.30
N HIS A 32 15.00 23.06 -19.25
CA HIS A 32 15.82 23.68 -20.29
C HIS A 32 17.09 22.82 -20.55
N ASP A 33 17.41 22.65 -21.81
CA ASP A 33 18.61 21.98 -22.30
C ASP A 33 19.88 22.60 -21.71
N VAL A 34 20.62 21.80 -20.96
CA VAL A 34 21.99 22.13 -20.58
C VAL A 34 22.88 21.62 -21.73
N HIS A 35 23.37 22.54 -22.56
CA HIS A 35 24.38 22.24 -23.58
C HIS A 35 25.67 21.78 -22.92
N VAL A 36 25.97 20.49 -23.01
CA VAL A 36 27.31 19.95 -22.72
C VAL A 36 28.14 19.99 -24.01
N HIS A 37 29.18 20.82 -24.02
CA HIS A 37 30.15 20.86 -25.11
C HIS A 37 30.89 19.51 -25.27
N HIS A 38 30.58 18.77 -26.30
CA HIS A 38 31.41 17.64 -26.76
C HIS A 38 32.65 18.16 -27.52
N ARG A 39 33.82 18.00 -26.91
CA ARG A 39 35.10 18.03 -27.66
C ARG A 39 35.24 16.74 -28.48
N ILE A 40 35.27 16.92 -29.78
CA ILE A 40 35.55 15.85 -30.75
C ILE A 40 37.07 15.54 -30.70
N PHE A 41 37.43 14.32 -30.28
CA PHE A 41 38.70 13.69 -30.63
C PHE A 41 38.38 12.47 -31.47
N SER A 42 38.73 12.54 -32.76
CA SER A 42 38.70 11.40 -33.68
C SER A 42 40.01 10.63 -33.54
N THR A 43 39.93 9.36 -33.17
CA THR A 43 40.89 8.35 -33.61
C THR A 43 40.18 6.98 -33.68
N SER A 44 40.55 6.30 -34.73
CA SER A 44 40.11 5.05 -35.34
C SER A 44 39.98 3.84 -34.40
N SER A 45 39.15 2.91 -34.88
CA SER A 45 39.18 1.46 -34.75
C SER A 45 38.51 0.84 -33.52
N ASP A 46 37.49 0.01 -33.84
CA ASP A 46 37.04 -1.18 -33.12
C ASP A 46 36.65 -1.01 -31.64
N HIS A 47 35.58 -0.25 -31.42
CA HIS A 47 34.92 -0.25 -30.13
C HIS A 47 33.52 -0.88 -30.23
N ARG A 48 33.44 -2.19 -29.95
CA ARG A 48 32.20 -2.71 -29.36
C ARG A 48 31.91 -1.82 -28.14
N PRO A 49 30.68 -1.27 -28.02
CA PRO A 49 30.33 -0.50 -26.82
C PRO A 49 30.61 -1.39 -25.60
N PRO A 50 31.27 -0.84 -24.55
CA PRO A 50 31.45 -1.60 -23.33
C PRO A 50 30.05 -2.07 -22.89
N GLN A 51 29.92 -3.39 -22.73
CA GLN A 51 28.73 -3.92 -22.06
C GLN A 51 28.75 -3.27 -20.67
N LEU A 52 27.91 -2.27 -20.48
CA LEU A 52 27.58 -1.80 -19.14
C LEU A 52 27.07 -3.03 -18.41
N HIS A 53 27.95 -3.64 -17.63
CA HIS A 53 27.52 -4.52 -16.56
C HIS A 53 26.58 -3.65 -15.71
N SER A 54 25.26 -3.83 -15.91
CA SER A 54 24.28 -3.22 -15.04
C SER A 54 24.63 -3.71 -13.65
N GLU A 55 25.22 -2.84 -12.83
CA GLU A 55 25.41 -3.08 -11.41
C GLU A 55 24.08 -3.67 -10.88
N PRO A 56 24.13 -4.80 -10.17
CA PRO A 56 22.92 -5.40 -9.64
C PRO A 56 22.21 -4.32 -8.82
N ASN A 57 21.01 -3.96 -9.25
CA ASN A 57 20.20 -2.95 -8.56
C ASN A 57 20.10 -3.36 -7.07
N PRO A 58 20.74 -2.65 -6.12
CA PRO A 58 20.71 -3.03 -4.71
C PRO A 58 19.30 -3.03 -4.13
N PHE A 59 18.35 -2.44 -4.86
CA PHE A 59 16.91 -2.47 -4.55
C PHE A 59 16.14 -3.50 -5.39
N ALA A 60 16.82 -4.32 -6.20
CA ALA A 60 16.17 -5.47 -6.83
C ALA A 60 15.76 -6.44 -5.73
N LEU A 61 14.49 -6.37 -5.33
CA LEU A 61 13.90 -7.29 -4.36
C LEU A 61 14.14 -8.70 -4.87
N GLU A 62 14.76 -9.55 -4.03
CA GLU A 62 14.90 -10.97 -4.34
C GLU A 62 13.57 -11.52 -4.90
N LYS A 63 13.66 -12.24 -6.03
CA LYS A 63 12.47 -12.79 -6.71
C LYS A 63 11.61 -13.65 -5.78
N HIS A 64 12.23 -14.27 -4.75
CA HIS A 64 11.56 -15.10 -3.75
C HIS A 64 12.09 -14.81 -2.37
N THR A 65 11.20 -14.40 -1.47
CA THR A 65 11.52 -14.19 -0.07
C THR A 65 11.70 -15.53 0.66
N TRP A 66 12.24 -15.50 1.88
CA TRP A 66 12.41 -16.69 2.71
C TRP A 66 11.11 -17.49 2.86
N ALA A 67 9.98 -16.82 3.09
CA ALA A 67 8.68 -17.45 3.24
C ALA A 67 8.23 -18.19 1.98
N GLU A 68 8.52 -17.65 0.80
CA GLU A 68 8.18 -18.28 -0.48
C GLU A 68 9.08 -19.47 -0.82
N LYS A 69 10.35 -19.43 -0.39
CA LYS A 69 11.32 -20.52 -0.61
C LYS A 69 10.98 -21.78 0.21
N HIS A 70 10.42 -21.61 1.42
CA HIS A 70 10.14 -22.72 2.34
C HIS A 70 8.67 -23.18 2.34
N ALA A 71 7.77 -22.38 1.77
CA ALA A 71 6.36 -22.71 1.72
C ALA A 71 6.04 -23.74 0.62
N PRO A 72 5.05 -24.61 0.83
CA PRO A 72 4.51 -25.46 -0.22
C PRO A 72 4.04 -24.64 -1.42
N LYS A 73 4.23 -25.15 -2.64
CA LYS A 73 3.93 -24.41 -3.89
C LYS A 73 2.50 -23.86 -3.96
N TRP A 74 1.53 -24.57 -3.40
CA TRP A 74 0.13 -24.13 -3.36
C TRP A 74 -0.11 -22.94 -2.41
N MET A 75 0.73 -22.75 -1.39
CA MET A 75 0.65 -21.62 -0.46
C MET A 75 1.29 -20.34 -1.00
N VAL A 76 2.27 -20.45 -1.88
CA VAL A 76 3.03 -19.29 -2.38
C VAL A 76 2.13 -18.17 -2.91
N PRO A 77 1.09 -18.42 -3.75
CA PRO A 77 0.20 -17.38 -4.21
C PRO A 77 -0.58 -16.66 -3.08
N TYR A 78 -0.92 -17.39 -1.99
CA TYR A 78 -1.59 -16.78 -0.84
C TYR A 78 -0.65 -15.94 0.02
N ILE A 79 0.62 -16.37 0.17
CA ILE A 79 1.67 -15.57 0.83
C ILE A 79 1.91 -14.27 0.07
N GLN A 80 1.95 -14.32 -1.25
CA GLN A 80 2.11 -13.15 -2.10
C GLN A 80 0.89 -12.23 -2.04
N LEU A 81 -0.33 -12.79 -2.05
CA LEU A 81 -1.57 -12.03 -1.94
C LEU A 81 -1.68 -11.31 -0.59
N SER A 82 -1.34 -12.00 0.50
CA SER A 82 -1.34 -11.46 1.86
C SER A 82 -0.19 -10.50 2.15
N ARG A 83 0.84 -10.48 1.30
CA ARG A 83 2.08 -9.71 1.48
C ARG A 83 2.83 -9.95 2.79
N ILE A 84 2.69 -11.13 3.39
CA ILE A 84 3.46 -11.56 4.56
C ILE A 84 4.96 -11.52 4.27
N ASN A 85 5.34 -11.80 3.03
CA ASN A 85 6.71 -11.69 2.53
C ASN A 85 7.26 -10.24 2.50
N ARG A 86 6.42 -9.22 2.72
CA ARG A 86 6.79 -7.79 2.74
C ARG A 86 6.20 -7.09 3.95
N PRO A 87 6.78 -7.27 5.14
CA PRO A 87 6.14 -6.90 6.41
C PRO A 87 6.07 -5.39 6.69
N ALA A 88 6.72 -4.53 5.90
CA ALA A 88 6.76 -3.08 6.14
C ALA A 88 5.37 -2.47 6.38
N GLY A 89 4.37 -2.84 5.56
CA GLY A 89 3.01 -2.34 5.76
C GLY A 89 2.31 -2.87 7.01
N THR A 90 2.71 -4.05 7.51
CA THR A 90 2.23 -4.59 8.79
C THR A 90 2.79 -3.77 9.95
N TYR A 91 4.08 -3.42 9.92
CA TYR A 91 4.68 -2.56 10.93
C TYR A 91 4.05 -1.17 10.97
N MET A 92 3.68 -0.61 9.82
CA MET A 92 2.99 0.69 9.76
C MET A 92 1.63 0.68 10.44
N LEU A 93 0.91 -0.44 10.43
CA LEU A 93 -0.34 -0.62 11.19
C LEU A 93 -0.08 -0.89 12.67
N LEU A 94 0.98 -1.60 12.98
CA LEU A 94 1.30 -2.08 14.32
C LEU A 94 1.83 -0.97 15.24
N TRP A 95 2.76 -0.14 14.74
CA TRP A 95 3.42 0.87 15.55
C TRP A 95 2.47 1.86 16.22
N PRO A 96 1.44 2.42 15.53
CA PRO A 96 0.47 3.30 16.19
C PRO A 96 -0.28 2.64 17.34
N CYS A 97 -0.60 1.34 17.22
CA CYS A 97 -1.19 0.58 18.33
C CYS A 97 -0.23 0.49 19.51
N PHE A 98 1.04 0.16 19.24
CA PHE A 98 2.06 0.00 20.27
C PHE A 98 2.37 1.32 21.00
N TRP A 99 2.55 2.40 20.26
CA TRP A 99 2.78 3.73 20.86
C TRP A 99 1.64 4.14 21.76
N SER A 100 0.41 3.96 21.29
CA SER A 100 -0.79 4.32 22.05
C SER A 100 -0.95 3.45 23.28
N THR A 101 -0.74 2.14 23.18
CA THR A 101 -0.80 1.21 24.32
C THR A 101 0.30 1.51 25.34
N ALA A 102 1.49 1.89 24.90
CA ALA A 102 2.58 2.27 25.77
C ALA A 102 2.30 3.59 26.52
N LEU A 103 1.72 4.59 25.83
CA LEU A 103 1.31 5.84 26.46
C LEU A 103 0.13 5.66 27.44
N ALA A 104 -0.73 4.67 27.20
CA ALA A 104 -1.86 4.33 28.05
C ALA A 104 -1.46 3.49 29.28
N ALA A 105 -0.26 2.91 29.30
CA ALA A 105 0.21 2.10 30.41
C ALA A 105 0.40 2.95 31.69
N PRO A 106 0.16 2.39 32.89
CA PRO A 106 0.44 3.07 34.15
C PRO A 106 1.88 3.52 34.28
N VAL A 107 2.13 4.62 34.96
CA VAL A 107 3.49 5.15 35.16
C VAL A 107 4.38 4.11 35.83
N GLY A 108 5.53 3.81 35.20
CA GLY A 108 6.48 2.81 35.69
C GLY A 108 6.14 1.36 35.36
N ALA A 109 5.02 1.09 34.66
CA ALA A 109 4.65 -0.25 34.21
C ALA A 109 4.94 -0.43 32.70
N LEU A 110 5.21 -1.66 32.31
CA LEU A 110 5.27 -2.03 30.88
C LEU A 110 3.86 -2.20 30.33
N PRO A 111 3.66 -1.97 29.02
CA PRO A 111 2.40 -2.28 28.34
C PRO A 111 2.02 -3.75 28.49
N ASP A 112 0.74 -4.05 28.54
CA ASP A 112 0.25 -5.43 28.63
C ASP A 112 0.71 -6.26 27.41
N PRO A 113 1.51 -7.32 27.62
CA PRO A 113 2.01 -8.16 26.53
C PRO A 113 0.89 -8.88 25.77
N THR A 114 -0.25 -9.15 26.40
CA THR A 114 -1.41 -9.76 25.76
C THR A 114 -2.00 -8.82 24.73
N LEU A 115 -2.19 -7.54 25.08
CA LEU A 115 -2.65 -6.52 24.13
C LEU A 115 -1.66 -6.31 22.98
N LEU A 116 -0.35 -6.29 23.28
CA LEU A 116 0.66 -6.17 22.23
C LEU A 116 0.60 -7.35 21.26
N ALA A 117 0.43 -8.59 21.74
CA ALA A 117 0.29 -9.78 20.91
C ALA A 117 -1.00 -9.74 20.07
N LEU A 118 -2.12 -9.31 20.66
CA LEU A 118 -3.38 -9.13 19.93
C LEU A 118 -3.25 -8.09 18.81
N PHE A 119 -2.61 -6.96 19.07
CA PHE A 119 -2.36 -5.93 18.05
C PHE A 119 -1.39 -6.41 16.97
N ALA A 120 -0.35 -7.16 17.31
CA ALA A 120 0.57 -7.74 16.34
C ALA A 120 -0.16 -8.71 15.40
N THR A 121 -0.94 -9.61 15.96
CA THR A 121 -1.74 -10.59 15.20
C THR A 121 -2.81 -9.89 14.35
N GLY A 122 -3.55 -8.96 14.94
CA GLY A 122 -4.58 -8.18 14.25
C GLY A 122 -4.02 -7.35 13.09
N SER A 123 -2.88 -6.68 13.29
CA SER A 123 -2.21 -5.90 12.25
C SER A 123 -1.77 -6.76 11.07
N LEU A 124 -1.23 -7.96 11.34
CA LEU A 124 -0.82 -8.92 10.31
C LEU A 124 -2.03 -9.36 9.48
N ILE A 125 -3.12 -9.76 10.14
CA ILE A 125 -4.34 -10.25 9.49
C ILE A 125 -5.02 -9.12 8.70
N MET A 126 -5.21 -7.95 9.31
CA MET A 126 -5.92 -6.83 8.66
C MET A 126 -5.11 -6.22 7.53
N ARG A 127 -3.77 -6.18 7.65
CA ARG A 127 -2.90 -5.79 6.53
C ARG A 127 -3.06 -6.76 5.36
N SER A 128 -3.08 -8.04 5.65
CA SER A 128 -3.28 -9.10 4.66
C SER A 128 -4.65 -8.97 3.97
N ALA A 129 -5.74 -8.77 4.73
CA ALA A 129 -7.08 -8.55 4.20
C ALA A 129 -7.15 -7.29 3.31
N GLY A 130 -6.56 -6.18 3.75
CA GLY A 130 -6.48 -4.95 2.96
C GLY A 130 -5.73 -5.14 1.64
N CYS A 131 -4.65 -5.94 1.60
CA CYS A 131 -3.95 -6.28 0.37
C CYS A 131 -4.81 -7.12 -0.55
N THR A 132 -5.53 -8.12 0.00
CA THR A 132 -6.44 -8.98 -0.77
C THR A 132 -7.54 -8.14 -1.43
N ILE A 133 -8.20 -7.25 -0.68
CA ILE A 133 -9.22 -6.32 -1.20
C ILE A 133 -8.65 -5.46 -2.32
N ASN A 134 -7.47 -4.86 -2.09
CA ASN A 134 -6.84 -3.99 -3.08
C ASN A 134 -6.50 -4.74 -4.38
N ASP A 135 -5.93 -5.95 -4.29
CA ASP A 135 -5.57 -6.74 -5.48
C ASP A 135 -6.82 -7.27 -6.21
N MET A 136 -7.92 -7.54 -5.48
CA MET A 136 -9.22 -7.87 -6.09
C MET A 136 -9.82 -6.67 -6.84
N TRP A 137 -9.68 -5.47 -6.29
CA TRP A 137 -10.21 -4.24 -6.90
C TRP A 137 -9.41 -3.80 -8.12
N ASP A 138 -8.10 -3.92 -8.06
CA ASP A 138 -7.17 -3.43 -9.09
C ASP A 138 -6.80 -4.50 -10.15
N LYS A 139 -7.38 -5.70 -10.11
CA LYS A 139 -7.02 -6.86 -10.93
C LYS A 139 -6.80 -6.54 -12.42
N ASP A 140 -7.72 -5.80 -13.04
CA ASP A 140 -7.66 -5.52 -14.48
C ASP A 140 -6.65 -4.41 -14.82
N PHE A 141 -6.37 -3.53 -13.87
CA PHE A 141 -5.30 -2.53 -14.00
C PHE A 141 -3.93 -3.16 -13.80
N ASP A 142 -3.81 -4.05 -12.82
CA ASP A 142 -2.56 -4.73 -12.49
C ASP A 142 -2.03 -5.57 -13.65
N LYS A 143 -2.90 -6.14 -14.47
CA LYS A 143 -2.52 -6.87 -15.70
C LYS A 143 -1.80 -6.00 -16.73
N GLN A 144 -2.11 -4.70 -16.77
CA GLN A 144 -1.59 -3.76 -17.76
C GLN A 144 -0.27 -3.10 -17.35
N VAL A 145 0.14 -3.28 -16.09
CA VAL A 145 1.33 -2.65 -15.53
C VAL A 145 2.40 -3.72 -15.28
N GLU A 146 3.56 -3.58 -15.92
CA GLU A 146 4.66 -4.55 -15.85
C GLU A 146 5.06 -4.93 -14.42
N ARG A 147 5.10 -3.95 -13.50
CA ARG A 147 5.44 -4.16 -12.09
C ARG A 147 4.43 -5.01 -11.32
N THR A 148 3.17 -5.04 -11.75
CA THR A 148 2.04 -5.65 -11.00
C THR A 148 1.37 -6.81 -11.74
N ASN A 149 1.72 -7.07 -12.99
CA ASN A 149 1.17 -8.19 -13.77
C ASN A 149 1.47 -9.57 -13.17
N GLN A 150 2.52 -9.67 -12.34
CA GLN A 150 2.89 -10.90 -11.62
C GLN A 150 2.11 -11.13 -10.33
N ARG A 151 1.22 -10.21 -9.92
CA ARG A 151 0.37 -10.42 -8.74
C ARG A 151 -0.52 -11.64 -8.93
N PRO A 152 -0.81 -12.43 -7.86
CA PRO A 152 -1.51 -13.71 -7.98
C PRO A 152 -2.86 -13.65 -8.69
N LEU A 153 -3.63 -12.57 -8.52
CA LEU A 153 -4.92 -12.37 -9.20
C LEU A 153 -4.76 -11.85 -10.64
N ALA A 154 -3.75 -11.02 -10.90
CA ALA A 154 -3.49 -10.49 -12.23
C ALA A 154 -2.90 -11.57 -13.15
N SER A 155 -1.97 -12.38 -12.64
CA SER A 155 -1.35 -13.49 -13.36
C SER A 155 -2.27 -14.72 -13.55
N GLY A 156 -3.37 -14.78 -12.79
CA GLY A 156 -4.28 -15.94 -12.81
C GLY A 156 -3.84 -17.11 -11.92
N ALA A 157 -2.77 -16.94 -11.10
CA ALA A 157 -2.33 -17.96 -10.14
C ALA A 157 -3.38 -18.26 -9.06
N LEU A 158 -4.25 -17.29 -8.77
CA LEU A 158 -5.44 -17.46 -7.93
C LEU A 158 -6.70 -17.03 -8.68
N THR A 159 -7.76 -17.82 -8.50
CA THR A 159 -9.09 -17.46 -9.00
C THR A 159 -9.76 -16.44 -8.09
N TYR A 160 -10.72 -15.71 -8.65
CA TYR A 160 -11.48 -14.72 -7.87
C TYR A 160 -12.26 -15.37 -6.71
N ARG A 161 -12.76 -16.59 -6.89
CA ARG A 161 -13.43 -17.37 -5.82
C ARG A 161 -12.49 -17.69 -4.67
N GLN A 162 -11.27 -18.14 -4.97
CA GLN A 162 -10.25 -18.41 -3.95
C GLN A 162 -9.87 -17.15 -3.17
N ALA A 163 -9.76 -16.01 -3.84
CA ALA A 163 -9.49 -14.73 -3.17
C ALA A 163 -10.63 -14.32 -2.23
N TRP A 164 -11.90 -14.49 -2.63
CA TRP A 164 -13.06 -14.25 -1.76
C TRP A 164 -13.09 -15.17 -0.54
N THR A 165 -12.85 -16.45 -0.73
CA THR A 165 -12.78 -17.43 0.38
C THR A 165 -11.65 -17.05 1.34
N PHE A 166 -10.47 -16.72 0.81
CA PHE A 166 -9.32 -16.32 1.62
C PHE A 166 -9.59 -15.01 2.39
N LEU A 167 -10.22 -14.02 1.75
CA LEU A 167 -10.65 -12.80 2.40
C LEU A 167 -11.65 -13.09 3.52
N GLY A 168 -12.61 -13.98 3.31
CA GLY A 168 -13.57 -14.40 4.34
C GLY A 168 -12.87 -14.98 5.57
N VAL A 169 -11.88 -15.85 5.37
CA VAL A 169 -11.06 -16.40 6.46
C VAL A 169 -10.28 -15.27 7.19
N GLN A 170 -9.67 -14.36 6.46
CA GLN A 170 -8.93 -13.24 7.05
C GLN A 170 -9.85 -12.33 7.88
N LEU A 171 -11.03 -11.98 7.37
CA LEU A 171 -11.99 -11.14 8.10
C LEU A 171 -12.53 -11.84 9.34
N SER A 172 -12.82 -13.14 9.26
CA SER A 172 -13.26 -13.93 10.41
C SER A 172 -12.18 -14.02 11.49
N ALA A 173 -10.92 -14.23 11.10
CA ALA A 173 -9.79 -14.24 12.02
C ALA A 173 -9.55 -12.84 12.63
N GLY A 174 -9.65 -11.77 11.82
CA GLY A 174 -9.57 -10.39 12.32
C GLY A 174 -10.68 -10.05 13.30
N LEU A 175 -11.90 -10.50 13.02
CA LEU A 175 -13.04 -10.35 13.94
C LEU A 175 -12.78 -11.12 15.26
N ALA A 176 -12.29 -12.34 15.20
CA ALA A 176 -11.95 -13.11 16.40
C ALA A 176 -10.92 -12.40 17.28
N VAL A 177 -9.91 -11.75 16.71
CA VAL A 177 -8.95 -10.91 17.44
C VAL A 177 -9.64 -9.67 18.01
N LEU A 178 -10.47 -8.99 17.23
CA LEU A 178 -11.18 -7.78 17.65
C LEU A 178 -12.10 -8.05 18.85
N LEU A 179 -12.79 -9.19 18.86
CA LEU A 179 -13.71 -9.59 19.92
C LEU A 179 -13.02 -9.91 21.26
N GLN A 180 -11.68 -10.02 21.29
CA GLN A 180 -10.91 -10.13 22.54
C GLN A 180 -10.74 -8.78 23.25
N LEU A 181 -11.01 -7.67 22.57
CA LEU A 181 -10.90 -6.33 23.13
C LEU A 181 -12.19 -5.94 23.88
N ASN A 182 -12.12 -4.83 24.62
CA ASN A 182 -13.30 -4.28 25.29
C ASN A 182 -14.34 -3.73 24.27
N PRO A 183 -15.63 -3.61 24.67
CA PRO A 183 -16.70 -3.20 23.75
C PRO A 183 -16.50 -1.85 23.07
N TYR A 184 -15.87 -0.90 23.77
CA TYR A 184 -15.56 0.41 23.19
C TYR A 184 -14.54 0.29 22.06
N SER A 185 -13.48 -0.50 22.24
CA SER A 185 -12.46 -0.76 21.22
C SER A 185 -13.01 -1.57 20.06
N ILE A 186 -13.97 -2.48 20.30
CA ILE A 186 -14.67 -3.22 19.25
C ILE A 186 -15.43 -2.23 18.35
N GLY A 187 -16.23 -1.34 18.95
CA GLY A 187 -16.97 -0.31 18.21
C GLY A 187 -16.03 0.59 17.40
N LEU A 188 -14.95 1.06 18.04
CA LEU A 188 -13.95 1.91 17.40
C LEU A 188 -13.20 1.16 16.27
N GLY A 189 -12.81 -0.09 16.49
CA GLY A 189 -12.18 -0.94 15.47
C GLY A 189 -13.12 -1.19 14.28
N ALA A 190 -14.40 -1.41 14.51
CA ALA A 190 -15.39 -1.58 13.46
C ALA A 190 -15.50 -0.33 12.56
N THR A 191 -15.43 0.89 13.13
CA THR A 191 -15.46 2.13 12.33
C THR A 191 -14.22 2.26 11.40
N SER A 192 -13.08 1.65 11.77
CA SER A 192 -11.88 1.65 10.92
C SER A 192 -12.07 0.94 9.57
N LEU A 193 -12.99 -0.04 9.51
CA LEU A 193 -13.33 -0.74 8.27
C LEU A 193 -13.90 0.21 7.22
N GLY A 194 -14.60 1.26 7.63
CA GLY A 194 -15.08 2.31 6.73
C GLY A 194 -13.93 2.98 5.96
N PHE A 195 -12.81 3.27 6.64
CA PHE A 195 -11.63 3.84 5.99
C PHE A 195 -10.95 2.84 5.06
N VAL A 196 -10.88 1.56 5.43
CA VAL A 196 -10.31 0.50 4.60
C VAL A 196 -11.09 0.34 3.29
N VAL A 197 -12.42 0.33 3.37
CA VAL A 197 -13.30 0.23 2.20
C VAL A 197 -13.28 1.51 1.36
N ALA A 198 -13.22 2.69 1.98
CA ALA A 198 -13.16 3.96 1.28
C ALA A 198 -11.83 4.18 0.54
N TYR A 199 -10.72 3.61 1.02
CA TYR A 199 -9.38 3.85 0.47
C TYR A 199 -9.24 3.57 -1.04
N PRO A 200 -9.72 2.44 -1.62
CA PRO A 200 -9.66 2.22 -3.07
C PRO A 200 -10.42 3.26 -3.89
N TYR A 201 -11.54 3.76 -3.35
CA TYR A 201 -12.30 4.84 -4.00
C TYR A 201 -11.53 6.16 -3.98
N MET A 202 -10.90 6.50 -2.84
CA MET A 202 -10.17 7.74 -2.68
C MET A 202 -9.01 7.88 -3.66
N LYS A 203 -8.35 6.81 -4.04
CA LYS A 203 -7.35 6.82 -5.12
C LYS A 203 -7.88 7.32 -6.47
N ARG A 204 -9.19 7.27 -6.69
CA ARG A 204 -9.82 7.61 -7.98
C ARG A 204 -10.46 8.98 -7.99
N ILE A 205 -10.83 9.52 -6.85
CA ILE A 205 -11.59 10.77 -6.71
C ILE A 205 -10.81 11.91 -6.05
N THR A 206 -9.70 11.63 -5.36
CA THR A 206 -8.90 12.66 -4.68
C THR A 206 -7.47 12.71 -5.20
N TYR A 207 -6.89 13.92 -5.18
CA TYR A 207 -5.46 14.14 -5.44
C TYR A 207 -4.58 13.83 -4.23
N TRP A 208 -5.16 13.50 -3.07
CA TRP A 208 -4.48 13.27 -1.81
C TRP A 208 -4.75 11.87 -1.23
N PRO A 209 -4.49 10.79 -2.01
CA PRO A 209 -4.71 9.43 -1.52
C PRO A 209 -3.85 9.10 -0.27
N GLN A 210 -2.70 9.79 -0.10
CA GLN A 210 -1.82 9.67 1.06
C GLN A 210 -2.50 10.08 2.36
N ALA A 211 -3.40 11.07 2.34
CA ALA A 211 -4.14 11.49 3.52
C ALA A 211 -5.05 10.37 4.01
N MET A 212 -5.78 9.72 3.09
CA MET A 212 -6.64 8.59 3.42
C MET A 212 -5.84 7.40 3.92
N LEU A 213 -4.66 7.15 3.33
CA LEU A 213 -3.73 6.14 3.81
C LEU A 213 -3.28 6.42 5.24
N GLY A 214 -2.93 7.68 5.53
CA GLY A 214 -2.53 8.14 6.85
C GLY A 214 -3.63 7.95 7.89
N LEU A 215 -4.86 8.34 7.58
CA LEU A 215 -6.02 8.14 8.44
C LEU A 215 -6.26 6.65 8.73
N THR A 216 -6.13 5.79 7.72
CA THR A 216 -6.37 4.35 7.86
C THR A 216 -5.27 3.67 8.68
N PHE A 217 -4.00 3.93 8.38
CA PHE A 217 -2.89 3.23 9.02
C PHE A 217 -2.67 3.62 10.47
N ASN A 218 -2.89 4.90 10.79
CA ASN A 218 -2.68 5.39 12.16
C ASN A 218 -3.91 5.23 13.06
N TYR A 219 -5.01 4.67 12.55
CA TYR A 219 -6.22 4.44 13.34
C TYR A 219 -5.97 3.57 14.59
N GLY A 220 -4.93 2.74 14.53
CA GLY A 220 -4.45 1.96 15.66
C GLY A 220 -4.09 2.79 16.90
N ALA A 221 -3.74 4.08 16.73
CA ALA A 221 -3.49 4.98 17.87
C ALA A 221 -4.74 5.21 18.71
N LEU A 222 -5.93 5.26 18.09
CA LEU A 222 -7.20 5.38 18.79
C LEU A 222 -7.55 4.06 19.51
N VAL A 223 -7.44 2.94 18.80
CA VAL A 223 -7.79 1.62 19.30
C VAL A 223 -6.86 1.17 20.43
N GLY A 224 -5.56 1.48 20.34
CA GLY A 224 -4.56 1.12 21.34
C GLY A 224 -4.84 1.72 22.73
N TRP A 225 -5.17 3.01 22.79
CA TRP A 225 -5.58 3.67 24.01
C TRP A 225 -6.90 3.10 24.57
N ALA A 226 -7.88 2.98 23.67
CA ALA A 226 -9.20 2.46 24.02
C ALA A 226 -9.13 1.04 24.59
N ALA A 227 -8.22 0.20 24.11
CA ALA A 227 -8.06 -1.17 24.58
C ALA A 227 -7.58 -1.24 26.04
N VAL A 228 -6.82 -0.25 26.50
CA VAL A 228 -6.34 -0.18 27.89
C VAL A 228 -7.42 0.40 28.81
N HIS A 229 -8.06 1.51 28.41
CA HIS A 229 -8.91 2.30 29.31
C HIS A 229 -10.42 2.14 29.08
N GLY A 230 -10.84 1.46 28.02
CA GLY A 230 -12.26 1.39 27.64
C GLY A 230 -12.88 2.72 27.20
N SER A 231 -12.05 3.75 26.98
CA SER A 231 -12.43 5.09 26.55
C SER A 231 -11.25 5.79 25.87
N CYS A 232 -11.48 6.92 25.21
CA CYS A 232 -10.38 7.70 24.60
C CYS A 232 -10.17 9.02 25.34
N ALA A 233 -8.95 9.27 25.82
CA ALA A 233 -8.50 10.59 26.23
C ALA A 233 -8.14 11.40 24.98
N TRP A 234 -9.11 12.09 24.40
CA TRP A 234 -8.99 12.77 23.12
C TRP A 234 -7.85 13.80 23.08
N SER A 235 -7.53 14.43 24.19
CA SER A 235 -6.42 15.38 24.33
C SER A 235 -5.04 14.75 24.12
N VAL A 236 -4.89 13.44 24.34
CA VAL A 236 -3.66 12.68 24.15
C VAL A 236 -3.67 11.96 22.80
N VAL A 237 -4.77 11.30 22.51
CA VAL A 237 -4.86 10.38 21.36
C VAL A 237 -4.93 11.12 20.04
N LEU A 238 -5.64 12.27 19.95
CA LEU A 238 -5.73 13.04 18.72
C LEU A 238 -4.39 13.64 18.26
N PRO A 239 -3.56 14.24 19.13
CA PRO A 239 -2.23 14.67 18.74
C PRO A 239 -1.35 13.52 18.23
N LEU A 240 -1.38 12.36 18.90
CA LEU A 240 -0.64 11.17 18.45
C LEU A 240 -1.10 10.71 17.07
N TYR A 241 -2.42 10.62 16.88
CA TYR A 241 -3.03 10.25 15.61
C TYR A 241 -2.66 11.24 14.50
N ALA A 242 -2.78 12.54 14.77
CA ALA A 242 -2.44 13.59 13.81
C ALA A 242 -0.94 13.56 13.43
N ALA A 243 -0.05 13.32 14.40
CA ALA A 243 1.39 13.16 14.15
C ALA A 243 1.66 11.97 13.22
N GLY A 244 1.01 10.81 13.46
CA GLY A 244 1.12 9.63 12.60
C GLY A 244 0.59 9.89 11.17
N VAL A 245 -0.54 10.57 11.03
CA VAL A 245 -1.10 10.96 9.73
C VAL A 245 -0.14 11.89 8.99
N SER A 246 0.41 12.90 9.66
CA SER A 246 1.38 13.83 9.08
C SER A 246 2.65 13.10 8.63
N TRP A 247 3.16 12.17 9.44
CA TRP A 247 4.29 11.32 9.08
C TRP A 247 3.99 10.49 7.82
N THR A 248 2.80 9.90 7.73
CA THR A 248 2.38 9.13 6.55
C THR A 248 2.34 9.99 5.30
N LEU A 249 1.81 11.22 5.39
CA LEU A 249 1.81 12.16 4.28
C LEU A 249 3.23 12.43 3.76
N VAL A 250 4.19 12.63 4.66
CA VAL A 250 5.58 12.91 4.28
C VAL A 250 6.21 11.72 3.57
N TYR A 251 6.23 10.54 4.20
CA TYR A 251 6.95 9.40 3.63
C TYR A 251 6.31 8.87 2.34
N ASP A 252 4.97 8.84 2.25
CA ASP A 252 4.29 8.33 1.06
C ASP A 252 4.44 9.29 -0.13
N THR A 253 4.45 10.58 0.12
CA THR A 253 4.76 11.60 -0.90
C THR A 253 6.20 11.45 -1.41
N LEU A 254 7.18 11.30 -0.52
CA LEU A 254 8.58 11.09 -0.89
C LEU A 254 8.73 9.79 -1.70
N TYR A 255 8.09 8.71 -1.27
CA TYR A 255 8.10 7.43 -1.98
C TYR A 255 7.50 7.54 -3.39
N ALA A 256 6.38 8.25 -3.53
CA ALA A 256 5.76 8.47 -4.83
C ALA A 256 6.68 9.23 -5.80
N HIS A 257 7.47 10.19 -5.33
CA HIS A 257 8.47 10.89 -6.13
C HIS A 257 9.62 9.98 -6.56
N GLN A 258 10.14 9.15 -5.67
CA GLN A 258 11.22 8.19 -5.98
C GLN A 258 10.80 7.19 -7.06
N VAL A 259 9.59 6.63 -6.95
CA VAL A 259 9.06 5.69 -7.95
C VAL A 259 8.90 6.36 -9.32
N ARG A 260 8.49 7.63 -9.37
CA ARG A 260 8.36 8.37 -10.62
C ARG A 260 9.72 8.60 -11.30
N THR A 261 10.74 8.95 -10.53
CA THR A 261 12.08 9.21 -11.07
C THR A 261 12.71 7.95 -11.66
N SER A 262 12.58 6.80 -11.00
CA SER A 262 13.10 5.53 -11.47
C SER A 262 12.40 5.02 -12.76
N SER A 263 11.11 5.29 -12.94
CA SER A 263 10.38 4.90 -14.16
C SER A 263 10.73 5.78 -15.38
N THR A 264 11.19 7.00 -15.17
CA THR A 264 11.59 7.91 -16.27
C THR A 264 13.00 7.56 -16.83
N THR A 265 13.86 6.97 -15.99
CA THR A 265 15.23 6.60 -16.37
C THR A 265 15.29 5.27 -17.15
N SER A 266 14.23 4.47 -17.09
CA SER A 266 14.17 3.14 -17.72
C SER A 266 13.51 3.10 -19.11
N THR A 267 13.17 4.26 -19.71
CA THR A 267 12.63 4.30 -21.08
C THR A 267 13.80 4.21 -22.06
N PRO A 268 13.98 3.09 -22.79
CA PRO A 268 14.96 3.04 -23.85
C PRO A 268 14.52 4.00 -24.94
N THR A 269 15.39 4.95 -25.30
CA THR A 269 15.26 5.73 -26.53
C THR A 269 15.18 4.75 -27.70
N LYS A 270 14.00 4.66 -28.36
CA LYS A 270 13.91 3.97 -29.64
C LYS A 270 14.95 4.56 -30.57
N PRO A 271 15.81 3.75 -31.21
CA PRO A 271 16.61 4.25 -32.31
C PRO A 271 15.70 4.66 -33.47
N ALA A 272 16.03 5.79 -34.08
CA ALA A 272 15.36 6.33 -35.25
C ALA A 272 15.53 5.40 -36.48
#